data_effd50dceab98d1dfb1fdc467eaac750
#
_entry.id   effd50dceab98d1dfb1fdc467eaac750
#
_cell.length_a   1.000
_cell.length_b   1.000
_cell.length_c   1.000
_cell.angle_alpha   90.00
_cell.angle_beta   90.00
_cell.angle_gamma   90.00
#
_symmetry.space_group_name_H-M   'P 1'
#
loop_
_entity.id
_entity.type
_entity.pdbx_description
1 polymer ?
#
loop_
_entity_poly.entity_id
_entity_poly.type
_entity_poly.pdbx_seq_one_letter_code
_entity_poly.pdbx_strand_id
1 'polypeptide(L)'
;QVKAIAASFEVKDGPNADGEMFTRPGKLSDKFVMPYENVKAAQAANGGAYPPDMSVLAKARSGGVDYIYSVLLGYEDPPSGITLDEGVYYNKYMYGNAIKMAKPLSDDLIEYADGTAATEEQMAKDVSTFLMWAAEPHLEARHKMGFRAIVYLIILTILVYFSMKKIWSRIESE
;
A
#
# COMPACT_ATOMS: atom_id res chain seq x y z
N GLN A 1 -6.83 -17.65 3.35
CA GLN A 1 -7.21 -16.88 2.15
C GLN A 1 -5.97 -16.40 1.40
N VAL A 2 -5.10 -15.55 1.96
CA VAL A 2 -3.90 -14.99 1.27
C VAL A 2 -2.98 -16.09 0.71
N LYS A 3 -2.78 -17.20 1.46
CA LYS A 3 -1.99 -18.34 0.97
C LYS A 3 -2.64 -19.03 -0.24
N ALA A 4 -3.97 -19.11 -0.27
CA ALA A 4 -4.70 -19.69 -1.40
C ALA A 4 -4.60 -18.78 -2.64
N ILE A 5 -4.71 -17.46 -2.45
CA ILE A 5 -4.52 -16.48 -3.52
C ILE A 5 -3.09 -16.53 -4.06
N ALA A 6 -2.07 -16.58 -3.19
CA ALA A 6 -0.68 -16.72 -3.63
C ALA A 6 -0.48 -17.98 -4.49
N ALA A 7 -1.04 -19.11 -4.07
CA ALA A 7 -0.92 -20.39 -4.77
C ALA A 7 -1.70 -20.45 -6.11
N SER A 8 -2.61 -19.51 -6.38
CA SER A 8 -3.31 -19.43 -7.67
C SER A 8 -2.45 -18.82 -8.80
N PHE A 9 -1.34 -18.19 -8.45
CA PHE A 9 -0.39 -17.65 -9.41
C PHE A 9 0.75 -18.64 -9.66
N GLU A 10 1.22 -18.70 -10.91
CA GLU A 10 2.38 -19.45 -11.30
C GLU A 10 3.63 -18.58 -11.25
N VAL A 11 4.67 -19.07 -10.58
CA VAL A 11 5.96 -18.38 -10.42
C VAL A 11 7.05 -19.22 -11.06
N LYS A 12 7.85 -18.61 -11.93
CA LYS A 12 9.07 -19.23 -12.47
C LYS A 12 10.13 -19.32 -11.37
N ASP A 13 10.63 -20.50 -11.11
CA ASP A 13 11.65 -20.80 -10.11
C ASP A 13 12.76 -21.67 -10.72
N GLY A 14 13.88 -21.80 -10.06
CA GLY A 14 15.00 -22.62 -10.53
C GLY A 14 16.34 -21.86 -10.50
N PRO A 15 17.37 -22.42 -11.12
CA PRO A 15 17.37 -23.70 -11.85
C PRO A 15 17.22 -24.92 -10.94
N ASN A 16 16.63 -26.02 -11.47
CA ASN A 16 16.61 -27.32 -10.83
C ASN A 16 18.02 -27.98 -10.89
N ALA A 17 18.12 -29.22 -10.43
CA ALA A 17 19.41 -29.99 -10.46
C ALA A 17 19.98 -30.18 -11.88
N ASP A 18 19.11 -30.12 -12.89
CA ASP A 18 19.47 -30.32 -14.31
C ASP A 18 19.75 -28.98 -15.02
N GLY A 19 19.63 -27.83 -14.28
CA GLY A 19 19.87 -26.49 -14.81
C GLY A 19 18.66 -25.89 -15.52
N GLU A 20 17.47 -26.48 -15.42
CA GLU A 20 16.26 -26.00 -16.07
C GLU A 20 15.40 -25.14 -15.15
N MET A 21 14.76 -24.11 -15.73
CA MET A 21 13.76 -23.31 -15.04
C MET A 21 12.42 -24.05 -15.03
N PHE A 22 11.75 -24.07 -13.89
CA PHE A 22 10.45 -24.71 -13.76
C PHE A 22 9.41 -23.73 -13.19
N THR A 23 8.14 -24.07 -13.36
CA THR A 23 7.03 -23.28 -12.84
C THR A 23 6.45 -23.98 -11.62
N ARG A 24 6.15 -23.24 -10.59
CA ARG A 24 5.49 -23.72 -9.37
C ARG A 24 4.39 -22.78 -8.90
N PRO A 25 3.45 -23.25 -8.06
CA PRO A 25 2.51 -22.38 -7.37
C PRO A 25 3.23 -21.36 -6.48
N GLY A 26 2.72 -20.13 -6.47
CA GLY A 26 3.29 -19.04 -5.66
C GLY A 26 3.18 -19.29 -4.16
N LYS A 27 4.13 -18.75 -3.42
CA LYS A 27 4.22 -18.76 -1.95
C LYS A 27 4.02 -17.34 -1.41
N LEU A 28 3.72 -17.21 -0.12
CA LEU A 28 3.58 -15.90 0.54
C LEU A 28 4.86 -15.05 0.53
N SER A 29 6.02 -15.68 0.34
CA SER A 29 7.32 -15.02 0.24
C SER A 29 7.65 -14.50 -1.15
N ASP A 30 6.90 -14.91 -2.16
CA ASP A 30 7.15 -14.50 -3.53
C ASP A 30 6.64 -13.06 -3.75
N LYS A 31 7.25 -12.37 -4.70
CA LYS A 31 6.78 -11.05 -5.12
C LYS A 31 5.44 -11.18 -5.84
N PHE A 32 4.63 -10.13 -5.79
CA PHE A 32 3.45 -10.06 -6.63
C PHE A 32 3.82 -10.22 -8.11
N VAL A 33 2.99 -10.97 -8.84
CA VAL A 33 3.19 -11.17 -10.28
C VAL A 33 3.04 -9.84 -10.99
N MET A 34 4.01 -9.50 -11.82
CA MET A 34 3.96 -8.28 -12.62
C MET A 34 2.92 -8.44 -13.75
N PRO A 35 2.03 -7.46 -13.94
CA PRO A 35 1.00 -7.53 -15.00
C PRO A 35 1.58 -7.43 -16.41
N TYR A 36 2.80 -6.93 -16.56
CA TYR A 36 3.49 -6.76 -17.84
C TYR A 36 4.89 -7.36 -17.76
N GLU A 37 5.34 -7.96 -18.86
CA GLU A 37 6.67 -8.59 -18.94
C GLU A 37 7.84 -7.60 -18.81
N ASN A 38 7.63 -6.37 -19.28
CA ASN A 38 8.65 -5.32 -19.27
C ASN A 38 8.04 -3.91 -19.34
N VAL A 39 8.87 -2.90 -19.08
CA VAL A 39 8.49 -1.48 -19.07
C VAL A 39 7.87 -1.03 -20.40
N LYS A 40 8.40 -1.48 -21.53
CA LYS A 40 7.88 -1.08 -22.87
C LYS A 40 6.48 -1.65 -23.12
N ALA A 41 6.22 -2.89 -22.70
CA ALA A 41 4.89 -3.50 -22.76
C ALA A 41 3.90 -2.75 -21.88
N ALA A 42 4.31 -2.38 -20.64
CA ALA A 42 3.50 -1.57 -19.76
C ALA A 42 3.15 -0.20 -20.36
N GLN A 43 4.12 0.50 -20.94
CA GLN A 43 3.90 1.79 -21.59
C GLN A 43 2.98 1.68 -22.81
N ALA A 44 3.19 0.67 -23.67
CA ALA A 44 2.36 0.45 -24.85
C ALA A 44 0.89 0.20 -24.47
N ALA A 45 0.65 -0.58 -23.43
CA ALA A 45 -0.70 -0.88 -22.93
C ALA A 45 -1.38 0.33 -22.23
N ASN A 46 -0.61 1.33 -21.80
CA ASN A 46 -1.11 2.47 -21.03
C ASN A 46 -0.90 3.81 -21.75
N GLY A 47 -1.03 3.85 -23.09
CA GLY A 47 -0.96 5.09 -23.88
C GLY A 47 0.37 5.84 -23.72
N GLY A 48 1.49 5.12 -23.60
CA GLY A 48 2.82 5.67 -23.40
C GLY A 48 3.16 6.05 -21.93
N ALA A 49 2.21 5.96 -21.02
CA ALA A 49 2.46 6.18 -19.60
C ALA A 49 3.04 4.94 -18.93
N TYR A 50 3.99 5.14 -18.02
CA TYR A 50 4.49 4.06 -17.16
C TYR A 50 3.70 4.03 -15.85
N PRO A 51 2.92 2.95 -15.57
CA PRO A 51 2.22 2.81 -14.30
C PRO A 51 3.22 2.71 -13.14
N PRO A 52 2.97 3.39 -12.02
CA PRO A 52 3.83 3.28 -10.85
C PRO A 52 3.73 1.89 -10.21
N ASP A 53 4.78 1.48 -9.48
CA ASP A 53 4.74 0.30 -8.64
C ASP A 53 3.76 0.53 -7.46
N MET A 54 2.72 -0.30 -7.39
CA MET A 54 1.67 -0.20 -6.39
C MET A 54 2.06 -0.80 -5.03
N SER A 55 3.11 -1.63 -4.97
CA SER A 55 3.46 -2.41 -3.77
C SER A 55 3.79 -1.54 -2.54
N VAL A 56 4.35 -0.34 -2.78
CA VAL A 56 4.70 0.63 -1.72
C VAL A 56 4.04 1.99 -1.92
N LEU A 57 3.04 2.08 -2.78
CA LEU A 57 2.43 3.35 -3.19
C LEU A 57 1.86 4.13 -2.00
N ALA A 58 1.23 3.44 -1.03
CA ALA A 58 0.69 4.06 0.17
C ALA A 58 1.75 4.76 1.04
N LYS A 59 3.02 4.36 0.93
CA LYS A 59 4.15 5.02 1.62
C LYS A 59 4.86 6.05 0.75
N ALA A 60 4.75 5.93 -0.55
CA ALA A 60 5.42 6.79 -1.52
C ALA A 60 4.66 8.08 -1.85
N ARG A 61 3.49 8.30 -1.27
CA ARG A 61 2.67 9.48 -1.49
C ARG A 61 2.36 10.19 -0.18
N SER A 62 2.44 11.53 -0.22
CA SER A 62 1.95 12.37 0.87
C SER A 62 0.44 12.17 1.03
N GLY A 63 -0.04 11.97 2.24
CA GLY A 63 -1.42 11.59 2.51
C GLY A 63 -1.69 10.07 2.46
N GLY A 64 -0.72 9.27 2.00
CA GLY A 64 -0.79 7.81 2.10
C GLY A 64 -2.05 7.21 1.48
N VAL A 65 -2.75 6.41 2.26
CA VAL A 65 -3.98 5.70 1.88
C VAL A 65 -5.14 6.65 1.56
N ASP A 66 -5.24 7.75 2.29
CA ASP A 66 -6.32 8.74 2.08
C ASP A 66 -6.15 9.45 0.72
N TYR A 67 -4.90 9.69 0.31
CA TYR A 67 -4.61 10.23 -1.01
C TYR A 67 -5.01 9.24 -2.11
N ILE A 68 -4.69 7.95 -1.97
CA ILE A 68 -5.06 6.92 -2.96
C ILE A 68 -6.59 6.85 -3.08
N TYR A 69 -7.29 6.79 -1.95
CA TYR A 69 -8.75 6.79 -1.91
C TYR A 69 -9.32 8.03 -2.62
N SER A 70 -8.80 9.21 -2.30
CA SER A 70 -9.25 10.46 -2.89
C SER A 70 -9.01 10.50 -4.40
N VAL A 71 -7.85 10.05 -4.89
CA VAL A 71 -7.55 10.00 -6.32
C VAL A 71 -8.52 9.07 -7.05
N LEU A 72 -8.87 7.92 -6.48
CA LEU A 72 -9.80 6.98 -7.10
C LEU A 72 -11.21 7.57 -7.27
N LEU A 73 -11.66 8.43 -6.36
CA LEU A 73 -12.97 9.09 -6.40
C LEU A 73 -12.94 10.51 -7.01
N GLY A 74 -11.75 11.03 -7.30
CA GLY A 74 -11.57 12.41 -7.73
C GLY A 74 -11.75 12.68 -9.22
N TYR A 75 -12.24 11.73 -10.00
CA TYR A 75 -12.50 11.91 -11.42
C TYR A 75 -13.77 12.73 -11.64
N GLU A 76 -13.62 13.86 -12.32
CA GLU A 76 -14.70 14.80 -12.65
C GLU A 76 -14.48 15.34 -14.06
N ASP A 77 -15.52 15.98 -14.63
CA ASP A 77 -15.36 16.73 -15.86
C ASP A 77 -14.48 17.96 -15.65
N PRO A 78 -13.59 18.28 -16.59
CA PRO A 78 -12.71 19.43 -16.43
C PRO A 78 -13.50 20.73 -16.31
N PRO A 79 -13.14 21.65 -15.39
CA PRO A 79 -13.76 22.95 -15.28
C PRO A 79 -13.62 23.77 -16.57
N SER A 80 -14.54 24.73 -16.77
CA SER A 80 -14.54 25.62 -17.92
C SER A 80 -13.19 26.33 -18.10
N GLY A 81 -12.58 26.18 -19.28
CA GLY A 81 -11.29 26.79 -19.61
C GLY A 81 -10.07 25.88 -19.45
N ILE A 82 -10.24 24.65 -18.97
CA ILE A 82 -9.18 23.65 -18.95
C ILE A 82 -9.37 22.70 -20.13
N THR A 83 -8.37 22.66 -21.01
CA THR A 83 -8.27 21.68 -22.09
C THR A 83 -7.21 20.65 -21.74
N LEU A 84 -7.57 19.38 -21.83
CA LEU A 84 -6.67 18.26 -21.57
C LEU A 84 -6.27 17.61 -22.89
N ASP A 85 -5.07 17.07 -22.95
CA ASP A 85 -4.59 16.27 -24.08
C ASP A 85 -5.39 14.96 -24.20
N GLU A 86 -5.37 14.35 -25.38
CA GLU A 86 -5.99 13.05 -25.60
C GLU A 86 -5.38 11.98 -24.67
N GLY A 87 -6.23 11.19 -24.02
CA GLY A 87 -5.82 10.15 -23.07
C GLY A 87 -5.39 10.69 -21.69
N VAL A 88 -5.69 11.97 -21.39
CA VAL A 88 -5.51 12.56 -20.06
C VAL A 88 -6.88 12.89 -19.47
N TYR A 89 -7.06 12.58 -18.19
CA TYR A 89 -8.32 12.75 -17.47
C TYR A 89 -8.15 13.79 -16.38
N TYR A 90 -9.20 14.56 -16.09
CA TYR A 90 -9.21 15.48 -14.99
C TYR A 90 -9.41 14.71 -13.66
N ASN A 91 -8.63 15.11 -12.66
CA ASN A 91 -8.77 14.56 -11.31
C ASN A 91 -8.43 15.65 -10.28
N LYS A 92 -9.39 16.00 -9.45
CA LYS A 92 -9.27 17.14 -8.51
C LYS A 92 -8.21 16.94 -7.42
N TYR A 93 -7.84 15.70 -7.11
CA TYR A 93 -6.87 15.39 -6.07
C TYR A 93 -5.47 15.07 -6.61
N MET A 94 -5.33 14.88 -7.91
CA MET A 94 -4.03 14.67 -8.52
C MET A 94 -3.26 15.99 -8.61
N TYR A 95 -1.97 15.96 -8.31
CA TYR A 95 -1.11 17.13 -8.50
C TYR A 95 -1.14 17.58 -9.97
N GLY A 96 -1.45 18.85 -10.23
CA GLY A 96 -1.67 19.37 -11.56
C GLY A 96 -3.03 19.03 -12.19
N ASN A 97 -3.93 18.41 -11.43
CA ASN A 97 -5.32 18.06 -11.82
C ASN A 97 -5.45 17.23 -13.09
N ALA A 98 -4.37 16.54 -13.52
CA ALA A 98 -4.33 15.75 -14.73
C ALA A 98 -3.69 14.38 -14.48
N ILE A 99 -4.33 13.32 -14.96
CA ILE A 99 -3.88 11.94 -14.78
C ILE A 99 -4.08 11.15 -16.08
N LYS A 100 -3.10 10.32 -16.44
CA LYS A 100 -3.19 9.43 -17.61
C LYS A 100 -3.95 8.14 -17.36
N MET A 101 -4.18 7.77 -16.08
CA MET A 101 -5.01 6.62 -15.73
C MET A 101 -6.47 6.96 -16.01
N ALA A 102 -7.14 6.16 -16.84
CA ALA A 102 -8.60 6.26 -16.97
C ALA A 102 -9.28 5.93 -15.63
N LYS A 103 -10.50 6.44 -15.42
CA LYS A 103 -11.30 6.13 -14.23
C LYS A 103 -11.41 4.60 -14.07
N PRO A 104 -10.83 4.02 -13.00
CA PRO A 104 -10.75 2.57 -12.88
C PRO A 104 -11.98 1.93 -12.23
N LEU A 105 -12.82 2.72 -11.56
CA LEU A 105 -13.96 2.24 -10.78
C LEU A 105 -15.28 2.79 -11.35
N SER A 106 -16.30 1.97 -11.31
CA SER A 106 -17.70 2.33 -11.57
C SER A 106 -18.58 1.48 -10.67
N ASP A 107 -19.76 1.99 -10.32
CA ASP A 107 -20.72 1.21 -9.54
C ASP A 107 -21.03 -0.15 -10.20
N ASP A 108 -21.19 -1.17 -9.38
CA ASP A 108 -21.50 -2.55 -9.79
C ASP A 108 -20.44 -3.20 -10.71
N LEU A 109 -19.18 -2.71 -10.68
CA LEU A 109 -18.10 -3.29 -11.49
C LEU A 109 -17.73 -4.72 -11.09
N ILE A 110 -17.93 -5.08 -9.81
CA ILE A 110 -17.66 -6.41 -9.26
C ILE A 110 -18.86 -6.87 -8.42
N GLU A 111 -18.92 -8.17 -8.15
CA GLU A 111 -19.89 -8.74 -7.21
C GLU A 111 -19.13 -9.24 -5.96
N TYR A 112 -19.51 -8.72 -4.80
CA TYR A 112 -18.97 -9.19 -3.52
C TYR A 112 -19.67 -10.48 -3.08
N ALA A 113 -18.90 -11.49 -2.70
CA ALA A 113 -19.41 -12.79 -2.27
C ALA A 113 -20.27 -12.74 -0.98
N ASP A 114 -20.13 -11.67 -0.20
CA ASP A 114 -20.89 -11.44 1.04
C ASP A 114 -22.13 -10.56 0.85
N GLY A 115 -22.42 -10.16 -0.39
CA GLY A 115 -23.57 -9.31 -0.73
C GLY A 115 -23.38 -7.82 -0.42
N THR A 116 -22.17 -7.38 -0.10
CA THR A 116 -21.85 -5.96 0.04
C THR A 116 -22.12 -5.22 -1.28
N ALA A 117 -22.74 -4.04 -1.22
CA ALA A 117 -22.96 -3.23 -2.43
C ALA A 117 -21.64 -2.76 -3.03
N ALA A 118 -21.43 -3.03 -4.33
CA ALA A 118 -20.20 -2.68 -5.05
C ALA A 118 -20.23 -1.23 -5.53
N THR A 119 -20.31 -0.27 -4.60
CA THR A 119 -20.22 1.15 -4.90
C THR A 119 -18.78 1.56 -5.17
N GLU A 120 -18.56 2.63 -5.96
CA GLU A 120 -17.22 3.20 -6.18
C GLU A 120 -16.50 3.48 -4.86
N GLU A 121 -17.21 4.05 -3.86
CA GLU A 121 -16.64 4.36 -2.55
C GLU A 121 -16.17 3.10 -1.80
N GLN A 122 -16.99 2.03 -1.80
CA GLN A 122 -16.64 0.79 -1.13
C GLN A 122 -15.41 0.15 -1.79
N MET A 123 -15.41 0.05 -3.11
CA MET A 123 -14.29 -0.51 -3.87
C MET A 123 -13.01 0.32 -3.70
N ALA A 124 -13.11 1.66 -3.72
CA ALA A 124 -11.97 2.55 -3.47
C ALA A 124 -11.40 2.37 -2.07
N LYS A 125 -12.25 2.18 -1.06
CA LYS A 125 -11.85 1.90 0.32
C LYS A 125 -11.12 0.56 0.44
N ASP A 126 -11.65 -0.47 -0.19
CA ASP A 126 -11.09 -1.82 -0.12
C ASP A 126 -9.72 -1.89 -0.80
N VAL A 127 -9.58 -1.33 -2.01
CA VAL A 127 -8.29 -1.33 -2.70
C VAL A 127 -7.26 -0.45 -1.98
N SER A 128 -7.67 0.69 -1.43
CA SER A 128 -6.76 1.55 -0.65
C SER A 128 -6.28 0.87 0.62
N THR A 129 -7.18 0.14 1.31
CA THR A 129 -6.84 -0.67 2.49
C THR A 129 -5.89 -1.81 2.11
N PHE A 130 -6.13 -2.49 1.00
CA PHE A 130 -5.24 -3.53 0.48
C PHE A 130 -3.84 -2.97 0.17
N LEU A 131 -3.75 -1.82 -0.48
CA LEU A 131 -2.46 -1.18 -0.81
C LEU A 131 -1.71 -0.74 0.45
N MET A 132 -2.42 -0.32 1.51
CA MET A 132 -1.80 -0.05 2.81
C MET A 132 -1.24 -1.34 3.44
N TRP A 133 -2.00 -2.42 3.40
CA TRP A 133 -1.53 -3.72 3.88
C TRP A 133 -0.33 -4.22 3.07
N ALA A 134 -0.36 -4.08 1.75
CA ALA A 134 0.75 -4.48 0.88
C ALA A 134 2.04 -3.71 1.21
N ALA A 135 1.92 -2.40 1.48
CA ALA A 135 3.06 -1.55 1.83
C ALA A 135 3.58 -1.80 3.27
N GLU A 136 2.70 -2.20 4.20
CA GLU A 136 3.00 -2.36 5.64
C GLU A 136 2.29 -3.58 6.25
N PRO A 137 2.61 -4.82 5.85
CA PRO A 137 1.90 -6.00 6.32
C PRO A 137 2.04 -6.26 7.82
N HIS A 138 3.05 -5.66 8.46
CA HIS A 138 3.31 -5.77 9.91
C HIS A 138 2.93 -4.52 10.71
N LEU A 139 2.13 -3.61 10.16
CA LEU A 139 1.77 -2.35 10.80
C LEU A 139 1.15 -2.55 12.20
N GLU A 140 0.18 -3.44 12.33
CA GLU A 140 -0.46 -3.72 13.62
C GLU A 140 0.51 -4.33 14.65
N ALA A 141 1.34 -5.28 14.23
CA ALA A 141 2.34 -5.89 15.10
C ALA A 141 3.35 -4.86 15.60
N ARG A 142 3.78 -3.95 14.71
CA ARG A 142 4.68 -2.83 15.04
C ARG A 142 4.04 -1.87 16.05
N HIS A 143 2.78 -1.48 15.86
CA HIS A 143 2.06 -0.62 16.80
C HIS A 143 1.90 -1.28 18.17
N LYS A 144 1.50 -2.55 18.22
CA LYS A 144 1.39 -3.31 19.49
C LYS A 144 2.73 -3.41 20.22
N MET A 145 3.81 -3.65 19.48
CA MET A 145 5.17 -3.69 20.04
C MET A 145 5.62 -2.30 20.53
N GLY A 146 5.38 -1.25 19.74
CA GLY A 146 5.69 0.13 20.10
C GLY A 146 5.00 0.56 21.39
N PHE A 147 3.72 0.28 21.54
CA PHE A 147 2.99 0.57 22.79
C PHE A 147 3.62 -0.13 24.00
N ARG A 148 3.95 -1.42 23.88
CA ARG A 148 4.63 -2.17 24.97
C ARG A 148 5.99 -1.58 25.31
N ALA A 149 6.75 -1.18 24.30
CA ALA A 149 8.05 -0.54 24.48
C ALA A 149 7.93 0.79 25.23
N ILE A 150 6.94 1.62 24.89
CA ILE A 150 6.69 2.91 25.56
C ILE A 150 6.35 2.66 27.05
N VAL A 151 5.46 1.74 27.36
CA VAL A 151 5.10 1.41 28.75
C VAL A 151 6.34 0.93 29.51
N TYR A 152 7.13 0.05 28.94
CA TYR A 152 8.38 -0.42 29.53
C TYR A 152 9.36 0.73 29.82
N LEU A 153 9.55 1.63 28.85
CA LEU A 153 10.45 2.77 29.01
C LEU A 153 9.98 3.75 30.09
N ILE A 154 8.67 3.98 30.21
CA ILE A 154 8.11 4.82 31.29
C ILE A 154 8.44 4.20 32.65
N ILE A 155 8.17 2.90 32.85
CA ILE A 155 8.47 2.20 34.09
C ILE A 155 9.96 2.26 34.39
N LEU A 156 10.80 1.97 33.40
CA LEU A 156 12.27 2.04 33.55
C LEU A 156 12.73 3.44 33.97
N THR A 157 12.20 4.48 33.34
CA THR A 157 12.53 5.88 33.65
C THR A 157 12.17 6.22 35.09
N ILE A 158 11.00 5.79 35.58
CA ILE A 158 10.57 5.99 36.96
C ILE A 158 11.53 5.30 37.93
N LEU A 159 11.89 4.04 37.65
CA LEU A 159 12.82 3.29 38.52
C LEU A 159 14.21 3.94 38.55
N VAL A 160 14.73 4.35 37.40
CA VAL A 160 16.02 5.06 37.31
C VAL A 160 15.97 6.38 38.05
N TYR A 161 14.88 7.15 37.94
CA TYR A 161 14.70 8.41 38.65
C TYR A 161 14.75 8.21 40.17
N PHE A 162 13.99 7.25 40.71
CA PHE A 162 14.03 6.96 42.13
C PHE A 162 15.39 6.44 42.61
N SER A 163 16.06 5.61 41.83
CA SER A 163 17.41 5.13 42.10
C SER A 163 18.40 6.29 42.15
N MET A 164 18.37 7.18 41.20
CA MET A 164 19.16 8.38 41.17
C MET A 164 18.92 9.25 42.41
N LYS A 165 17.66 9.56 42.71
CA LYS A 165 17.28 10.37 43.87
C LYS A 165 17.79 9.75 45.19
N LYS A 166 17.71 8.44 45.32
CA LYS A 166 18.21 7.72 46.53
C LYS A 166 19.73 7.79 46.64
N ILE A 167 20.47 7.70 45.57
CA ILE A 167 21.93 7.80 45.56
C ILE A 167 22.35 9.24 45.93
N TRP A 168 21.74 10.25 45.33
CA TRP A 168 22.11 11.65 45.56
C TRP A 168 21.76 12.10 47.00
N SER A 169 20.64 11.66 47.58
CA SER A 169 20.29 11.98 48.94
C SER A 169 21.30 11.45 49.99
N ARG A 170 22.08 10.43 49.69
CA ARG A 170 23.16 9.95 50.55
C ARG A 170 24.39 10.83 50.47
N ILE A 171 24.68 11.37 49.30
CA ILE A 171 25.85 12.26 49.08
C ILE A 171 25.62 13.62 49.74
N GLU A 172 24.37 14.13 49.72
CA GLU A 172 24.01 15.41 50.36
C GLU A 172 23.94 15.31 51.91
N SER A 173 23.93 14.11 52.47
CA SER A 173 23.88 13.87 53.93
C SER A 173 25.25 13.65 54.59
N GLU A 174 26.31 13.57 53.80
CA GLU A 174 27.71 13.59 54.24
C GLU A 174 28.28 15.02 54.17
#